data_282b3359ca7f19942a2bc479eaedebb4
#
_entry.id   282b3359ca7f19942a2bc479eaedebb4
#
_cell.length_a   1.000
_cell.length_b   1.000
_cell.length_c   1.000
_cell.angle_alpha   90.00
_cell.angle_beta   90.00
_cell.angle_gamma   90.00
#
_symmetry.space_group_name_H-M   'P 1'
#
loop_
_entity.id
_entity.type
_entity.pdbx_description
1 polymer ?
#
loop_
_entity_poly.entity_id
_entity_poly.type
_entity_poly.pdbx_seq_one_letter_code
_entity_poly.pdbx_strand_id
1 'polypeptide(L)'
;MPTPVAELRRGRVIWALFPFAPAFPVEALVEDAPGTTRIDTVDAFARARRGQPTRVGSETRLRPVLLLHDGTRGEHEDVVCLRINSVRDRHRRLRDTWPRIEDGSHPIFHLLRAGEGRHGLPVDSLVALTSIGTVHKSAIVGRPLGELDAAELRGLHERLVRALSLDITGLIAGRARELVARMRGETPAEGTPRSG
;
A
#
# COMPACT_ATOMS: atom_id res chain seq x y z
N MET A 1 -2.44 1.30 -23.02
CA MET A 1 -1.36 2.31 -22.96
C MET A 1 -0.99 2.51 -21.51
N PRO A 2 0.29 2.65 -21.14
CA PRO A 2 0.70 2.96 -19.77
C PRO A 2 0.23 4.36 -19.36
N THR A 3 -0.02 4.55 -18.08
CA THR A 3 -0.39 5.86 -17.52
C THR A 3 0.79 6.82 -17.62
N PRO A 4 0.60 8.05 -18.11
CA PRO A 4 1.68 9.04 -18.10
C PRO A 4 2.19 9.29 -16.68
N VAL A 5 3.51 9.35 -16.50
CA VAL A 5 4.16 9.56 -15.19
C VAL A 5 3.63 10.83 -14.49
N ALA A 6 3.37 11.90 -15.25
CA ALA A 6 2.81 13.15 -14.72
C ALA A 6 1.45 12.99 -14.02
N GLU A 7 0.76 11.89 -14.26
CA GLU A 7 -0.54 11.58 -13.66
C GLU A 7 -0.45 10.73 -12.38
N LEU A 8 0.76 10.27 -12.01
CA LEU A 8 0.97 9.42 -10.84
C LEU A 8 1.10 10.25 -9.55
N ARG A 9 0.04 10.94 -9.16
CA ARG A 9 0.01 11.81 -7.97
C ARG A 9 -0.65 11.11 -6.79
N ARG A 10 -0.23 11.50 -5.60
CA ARG A 10 -0.84 11.05 -4.34
C ARG A 10 -2.35 11.34 -4.32
N GLY A 11 -3.13 10.38 -3.84
CA GLY A 11 -4.59 10.49 -3.78
C GLY A 11 -5.32 10.05 -5.05
N ARG A 12 -4.59 9.75 -6.13
CA ARG A 12 -5.22 9.22 -7.35
C ARG A 12 -5.55 7.76 -7.24
N VAL A 13 -6.69 7.42 -7.83
CA VAL A 13 -7.15 6.04 -8.01
C VAL A 13 -6.85 5.64 -9.44
N ILE A 14 -6.11 4.55 -9.60
CA ILE A 14 -5.64 4.04 -10.89
C ILE A 14 -5.80 2.53 -10.96
N TRP A 15 -5.80 1.98 -12.17
CA TRP A 15 -5.71 0.54 -12.38
C TRP A 15 -4.25 0.08 -12.37
N ALA A 16 -3.96 -0.97 -11.61
CA ALA A 16 -2.63 -1.57 -11.58
C ALA A 16 -2.70 -3.11 -11.49
N LEU A 17 -1.68 -3.77 -12.01
CA LEU A 17 -1.41 -5.18 -11.74
C LEU A 17 -0.86 -5.28 -10.31
N PHE A 18 -1.75 -5.48 -9.36
CA PHE A 18 -1.39 -5.52 -7.93
C PHE A 18 -1.01 -6.95 -7.55
N PRO A 19 0.25 -7.17 -7.07
CA PRO A 19 0.69 -8.48 -6.62
C PRO A 19 0.05 -8.85 -5.29
N PHE A 20 -0.29 -10.12 -5.14
CA PHE A 20 -0.64 -10.68 -3.84
C PHE A 20 0.61 -11.21 -3.18
N ALA A 21 0.76 -10.96 -1.89
CA ALA A 21 1.81 -11.61 -1.12
C ALA A 21 1.68 -13.13 -1.29
N PRO A 22 2.74 -13.83 -1.67
CA PRO A 22 2.70 -15.28 -1.84
C PRO A 22 2.34 -15.93 -0.50
N ALA A 23 1.36 -16.82 -0.52
CA ALA A 23 1.02 -17.66 0.61
C ALA A 23 1.57 -19.07 0.38
N PHE A 24 2.12 -19.69 1.42
CA PHE A 24 2.58 -21.07 1.29
C PHE A 24 1.40 -22.04 1.13
N PRO A 25 1.55 -23.06 0.30
CA PRO A 25 2.73 -23.42 -0.48
C PRO A 25 3.00 -22.44 -1.64
N VAL A 26 4.26 -22.21 -1.99
CA VAL A 26 4.68 -21.39 -3.12
C VAL A 26 5.35 -22.22 -4.20
N GLU A 27 5.20 -21.78 -5.45
CA GLU A 27 6.00 -22.28 -6.55
C GLU A 27 7.20 -21.36 -6.76
N ALA A 28 8.40 -21.92 -6.70
CA ALA A 28 9.64 -21.20 -6.88
C ALA A 28 10.35 -21.65 -8.16
N LEU A 29 10.78 -20.68 -8.96
CA LEU A 29 11.69 -20.87 -10.08
C LEU A 29 13.12 -20.81 -9.55
N VAL A 30 13.88 -21.86 -9.80
CA VAL A 30 15.28 -21.98 -9.40
C VAL A 30 16.12 -21.82 -10.66
N GLU A 31 17.13 -20.95 -10.61
CA GLU A 31 17.91 -20.54 -11.77
C GLU A 31 18.63 -21.71 -12.46
N ASP A 32 19.01 -22.74 -11.72
CA ASP A 32 19.77 -23.90 -12.22
C ASP A 32 18.95 -25.21 -12.31
N ALA A 33 17.63 -25.16 -12.10
CA ALA A 33 16.78 -26.35 -12.17
C ALA A 33 15.69 -26.20 -13.25
N PRO A 34 15.44 -27.22 -14.04
CA PRO A 34 14.35 -27.20 -15.02
C PRO A 34 13.00 -27.20 -14.28
N GLY A 35 12.18 -26.16 -14.52
CA GLY A 35 10.83 -26.06 -14.01
C GLY A 35 10.69 -25.37 -12.65
N THR A 36 9.46 -25.43 -12.11
CA THR A 36 9.13 -24.85 -10.80
C THR A 36 9.24 -25.92 -9.71
N THR A 37 9.73 -25.52 -8.54
CA THR A 37 9.75 -26.35 -7.32
C THR A 37 8.69 -25.85 -6.36
N ARG A 38 7.82 -26.76 -5.91
CA ARG A 38 6.83 -26.44 -4.86
C ARG A 38 7.53 -26.44 -3.49
N ILE A 39 7.31 -25.39 -2.74
CA ILE A 39 7.86 -25.22 -1.39
C ILE A 39 6.68 -24.96 -0.44
N ASP A 40 6.51 -25.83 0.55
CA ASP A 40 5.31 -25.86 1.38
C ASP A 40 5.40 -24.92 2.60
N THR A 41 6.59 -24.59 3.08
CA THR A 41 6.76 -23.76 4.28
C THR A 41 7.91 -22.76 4.15
N VAL A 42 7.85 -21.69 4.99
CA VAL A 42 8.93 -20.69 5.08
C VAL A 42 10.26 -21.34 5.45
N ASP A 43 10.25 -22.27 6.40
CA ASP A 43 11.47 -22.96 6.84
C ASP A 43 12.07 -23.83 5.73
N ALA A 44 11.23 -24.52 4.96
CA ALA A 44 11.67 -25.27 3.80
C ALA A 44 12.28 -24.34 2.74
N PHE A 45 11.68 -23.17 2.51
CA PHE A 45 12.20 -22.14 1.61
C PHE A 45 13.58 -21.64 2.09
N ALA A 46 13.67 -21.27 3.37
CA ALA A 46 14.92 -20.76 3.96
C ALA A 46 16.06 -21.79 3.89
N ARG A 47 15.77 -23.07 4.15
CA ARG A 47 16.76 -24.15 4.04
C ARG A 47 17.20 -24.41 2.61
N ALA A 48 16.24 -24.44 1.68
CA ALA A 48 16.52 -24.79 0.29
C ALA A 48 17.25 -23.67 -0.47
N ARG A 49 17.11 -22.42 0.00
CA ARG A 49 17.50 -21.22 -0.79
C ARG A 49 18.38 -20.24 -0.03
N ARG A 50 19.06 -20.67 1.00
CA ARG A 50 19.92 -19.80 1.80
C ARG A 50 20.98 -19.11 0.94
N GLY A 51 20.84 -17.79 0.77
CA GLY A 51 21.79 -16.98 0.01
C GLY A 51 21.67 -17.05 -1.52
N GLN A 52 20.70 -17.78 -2.07
CA GLN A 52 20.49 -17.86 -3.52
C GLN A 52 19.30 -17.00 -3.96
N PRO A 53 19.43 -16.21 -5.04
CA PRO A 53 18.29 -15.52 -5.66
C PRO A 53 17.23 -16.54 -6.09
N THR A 54 16.00 -16.32 -5.69
CA THR A 54 14.91 -17.23 -6.02
C THR A 54 13.70 -16.40 -6.48
N ARG A 55 13.16 -16.73 -7.65
CA ARG A 55 11.94 -16.12 -8.15
C ARG A 55 10.75 -16.90 -7.65
N VAL A 56 9.86 -16.24 -6.93
CA VAL A 56 8.60 -16.81 -6.44
C VAL A 56 7.47 -16.27 -7.28
N GLY A 57 6.66 -17.17 -7.84
CA GLY A 57 5.43 -16.81 -8.53
C GLY A 57 4.40 -16.26 -7.52
N SER A 58 3.80 -15.12 -7.82
CA SER A 58 2.66 -14.61 -7.07
C SER A 58 1.48 -14.35 -7.99
N GLU A 59 0.27 -14.57 -7.47
CA GLU A 59 -0.93 -14.19 -8.20
C GLU A 59 -0.99 -12.68 -8.33
N THR A 60 -1.19 -12.18 -9.55
CA THR A 60 -1.44 -10.76 -9.81
C THR A 60 -2.82 -10.57 -10.40
N ARG A 61 -3.49 -9.50 -10.01
CA ARG A 61 -4.79 -9.13 -10.58
C ARG A 61 -4.82 -7.64 -10.91
N LEU A 62 -5.45 -7.33 -12.03
CA LEU A 62 -5.77 -5.95 -12.35
C LEU A 62 -6.81 -5.44 -11.36
N ARG A 63 -6.45 -4.40 -10.59
CA ARG A 63 -7.29 -3.82 -9.54
C ARG A 63 -7.14 -2.31 -9.49
N PRO A 64 -8.17 -1.60 -9.03
CA PRO A 64 -7.98 -0.22 -8.63
C PRO A 64 -7.10 -0.16 -7.38
N VAL A 65 -6.19 0.78 -7.37
CA VAL A 65 -5.30 1.10 -6.24
C VAL A 65 -5.31 2.60 -6.00
N LEU A 66 -5.08 2.98 -4.75
CA LEU A 66 -4.95 4.37 -4.35
C LEU A 66 -3.48 4.70 -4.12
N LEU A 67 -2.95 5.69 -4.81
CA LEU A 67 -1.57 6.12 -4.66
C LEU A 67 -1.35 6.88 -3.35
N LEU A 68 -0.32 6.48 -2.58
CA LEU A 68 0.04 7.09 -1.30
C LEU A 68 1.09 8.20 -1.43
N HIS A 69 1.84 8.25 -2.52
CA HIS A 69 2.84 9.28 -2.77
C HIS A 69 2.84 9.73 -4.23
N ASP A 70 3.53 10.83 -4.51
CA ASP A 70 3.73 11.32 -5.87
C ASP A 70 4.79 10.47 -6.59
N GLY A 71 4.34 9.60 -7.49
CA GLY A 71 5.21 8.85 -8.40
C GLY A 71 5.81 9.70 -9.53
N THR A 72 5.51 11.00 -9.56
CA THR A 72 6.01 11.94 -10.59
C THR A 72 7.47 12.32 -10.39
N ARG A 73 7.98 12.19 -9.16
CA ARG A 73 9.40 12.48 -8.85
C ARG A 73 10.25 11.27 -9.25
N GLY A 74 10.97 11.44 -10.36
CA GLY A 74 11.52 10.48 -11.27
C GLY A 74 12.54 9.44 -10.82
N GLU A 75 12.94 9.37 -9.55
CA GLU A 75 14.06 8.50 -9.15
C GLU A 75 13.65 7.05 -8.85
N HIS A 76 12.37 6.80 -8.58
CA HIS A 76 11.88 5.46 -8.25
C HIS A 76 10.93 4.94 -9.32
N GLU A 77 11.20 3.73 -9.78
CA GLU A 77 10.33 3.02 -10.73
C GLU A 77 9.07 2.46 -10.06
N ASP A 78 9.06 2.37 -8.74
CA ASP A 78 7.96 1.85 -7.95
C ASP A 78 7.10 2.95 -7.32
N VAL A 79 5.80 2.71 -7.22
CA VAL A 79 4.86 3.55 -6.51
C VAL A 79 4.23 2.78 -5.35
N VAL A 80 4.10 3.44 -4.20
CA VAL A 80 3.44 2.87 -3.02
C VAL A 80 1.95 3.15 -3.11
N CYS A 81 1.15 2.12 -2.91
CA CYS A 81 -0.29 2.22 -3.03
C CYS A 81 -1.04 1.35 -2.02
N LEU A 82 -2.31 1.66 -1.84
CA LEU A 82 -3.29 0.85 -1.10
C LEU A 82 -4.19 0.11 -2.07
N ARG A 83 -4.46 -1.13 -1.75
CA ARG A 83 -5.40 -1.95 -2.53
C ARG A 83 -6.83 -1.50 -2.30
N ILE A 84 -7.59 -1.41 -3.38
CA ILE A 84 -9.03 -1.17 -3.36
C ILE A 84 -9.76 -2.48 -3.68
N ASN A 85 -10.78 -2.79 -2.90
CA ASN A 85 -11.63 -3.96 -3.06
C ASN A 85 -13.09 -3.54 -3.20
N SER A 86 -13.92 -4.38 -3.81
CA SER A 86 -15.37 -4.23 -3.73
C SER A 86 -15.88 -4.42 -2.30
N VAL A 87 -16.95 -3.71 -1.94
CA VAL A 87 -17.70 -3.94 -0.67
C VAL A 87 -18.30 -5.33 -0.61
N ARG A 88 -18.55 -5.95 -1.76
CA ARG A 88 -19.11 -7.29 -1.87
C ARG A 88 -18.01 -8.33 -1.91
N ASP A 89 -18.27 -9.47 -1.28
CA ASP A 89 -17.41 -10.65 -1.35
C ASP A 89 -17.45 -11.31 -2.76
N ARG A 90 -16.73 -12.42 -2.92
CA ARG A 90 -16.73 -13.21 -4.16
C ARG A 90 -18.12 -13.76 -4.54
N HIS A 91 -19.04 -13.85 -3.59
CA HIS A 91 -20.41 -14.32 -3.79
C HIS A 91 -21.41 -13.16 -3.97
N ARG A 92 -20.92 -11.94 -4.17
CA ARG A 92 -21.73 -10.70 -4.30
C ARG A 92 -22.54 -10.35 -3.05
N ARG A 93 -22.24 -10.92 -1.90
CA ARG A 93 -22.85 -10.60 -0.60
C ARG A 93 -22.09 -9.45 0.05
N LEU A 94 -22.80 -8.63 0.82
CA LEU A 94 -22.16 -7.66 1.70
C LEU A 94 -21.37 -8.43 2.78
N ARG A 95 -20.23 -7.88 3.18
CA ARG A 95 -19.40 -8.47 4.24
C ARG A 95 -20.13 -8.40 5.58
N ASP A 96 -19.93 -9.38 6.44
CA ASP A 96 -20.50 -9.40 7.79
C ASP A 96 -20.08 -8.16 8.62
N THR A 97 -18.96 -7.58 8.26
CA THR A 97 -18.42 -6.35 8.88
C THR A 97 -19.04 -5.08 8.32
N TRP A 98 -20.01 -5.16 7.41
CA TRP A 98 -20.58 -4.00 6.71
C TRP A 98 -21.05 -2.88 7.63
N PRO A 99 -21.81 -3.11 8.72
CA PRO A 99 -22.26 -2.04 9.60
C PRO A 99 -21.10 -1.18 10.13
N ARG A 100 -19.99 -1.82 10.51
CA ARG A 100 -18.79 -1.12 11.00
C ARG A 100 -18.01 -0.39 9.89
N ILE A 101 -18.12 -0.86 8.67
CA ILE A 101 -17.54 -0.20 7.50
C ILE A 101 -18.36 1.03 7.14
N GLU A 102 -19.67 0.89 7.16
CA GLU A 102 -20.62 1.94 6.78
C GLU A 102 -20.61 3.12 7.75
N ASP A 103 -20.55 2.86 9.05
CA ASP A 103 -20.42 3.89 10.10
C ASP A 103 -18.99 4.42 10.28
N GLY A 104 -18.05 3.87 9.52
CA GLY A 104 -16.64 4.28 9.55
C GLY A 104 -15.85 3.78 10.76
N SER A 105 -16.40 2.90 11.62
CA SER A 105 -15.71 2.36 12.80
C SER A 105 -14.79 1.17 12.51
N HIS A 106 -14.83 0.61 11.28
CA HIS A 106 -13.99 -0.54 10.95
C HIS A 106 -12.49 -0.15 10.91
N PRO A 107 -11.61 -0.86 11.67
CA PRO A 107 -10.24 -0.42 11.87
C PRO A 107 -9.35 -0.43 10.62
N ILE A 108 -9.63 -1.33 9.67
CA ILE A 108 -8.73 -1.59 8.52
C ILE A 108 -9.37 -1.31 7.16
N PHE A 109 -10.64 -0.89 7.10
CA PHE A 109 -11.29 -0.53 5.85
C PHE A 109 -11.78 0.91 5.87
N HIS A 110 -11.55 1.63 4.78
CA HIS A 110 -12.09 2.95 4.51
C HIS A 110 -13.03 2.84 3.30
N LEU A 111 -14.28 3.29 3.47
CA LEU A 111 -15.31 3.22 2.43
C LEU A 111 -15.18 4.40 1.47
N LEU A 112 -15.19 4.10 0.18
CA LEU A 112 -15.35 5.05 -0.92
C LEU A 112 -16.70 4.76 -1.58
N ARG A 113 -17.64 5.68 -1.47
CA ARG A 113 -18.99 5.51 -2.05
C ARG A 113 -19.01 5.86 -3.52
N ALA A 114 -19.60 4.99 -4.33
CA ALA A 114 -19.80 5.24 -5.75
C ALA A 114 -20.64 6.51 -5.97
N GLY A 115 -20.22 7.34 -6.92
CA GLY A 115 -20.92 8.59 -7.23
C GLY A 115 -20.69 9.73 -6.23
N GLU A 116 -20.07 9.45 -5.07
CA GLU A 116 -19.61 10.46 -4.11
C GLU A 116 -18.12 10.71 -4.33
N GLY A 117 -17.69 11.95 -4.17
CA GLY A 117 -16.28 12.30 -4.38
C GLY A 117 -15.82 12.24 -5.84
N ARG A 118 -14.53 12.41 -6.04
CA ARG A 118 -13.90 12.48 -7.38
C ARG A 118 -13.09 11.25 -7.75
N HIS A 119 -13.16 10.19 -6.94
CA HIS A 119 -12.34 8.99 -7.12
C HIS A 119 -12.72 8.11 -8.34
N GLY A 120 -13.88 8.36 -8.98
CA GLY A 120 -14.25 7.73 -10.24
C GLY A 120 -14.56 6.24 -10.19
N LEU A 121 -14.75 5.65 -9.01
CA LEU A 121 -15.09 4.25 -8.86
C LEU A 121 -16.57 4.02 -9.18
N PRO A 122 -16.90 3.02 -10.01
CA PRO A 122 -18.28 2.77 -10.47
C PRO A 122 -19.17 2.08 -9.42
N VAL A 123 -18.57 1.54 -8.36
CA VAL A 123 -19.26 0.82 -7.28
C VAL A 123 -18.62 1.16 -5.94
N ASP A 124 -19.41 1.06 -4.87
CA ASP A 124 -18.91 1.20 -3.52
C ASP A 124 -17.70 0.29 -3.29
N SER A 125 -16.65 0.87 -2.78
CA SER A 125 -15.34 0.21 -2.73
C SER A 125 -14.67 0.45 -1.38
N LEU A 126 -13.76 -0.45 -1.03
CA LEU A 126 -13.04 -0.45 0.24
C LEU A 126 -11.55 -0.28 0.02
N VAL A 127 -10.98 0.78 0.55
CA VAL A 127 -9.53 0.90 0.69
C VAL A 127 -9.08 0.04 1.86
N ALA A 128 -8.23 -0.93 1.60
CA ALA A 128 -7.67 -1.80 2.63
C ALA A 128 -6.42 -1.15 3.24
N LEU A 129 -6.56 -0.51 4.40
CA LEU A 129 -5.53 0.31 5.04
C LEU A 129 -4.26 -0.47 5.44
N THR A 130 -4.39 -1.78 5.66
CA THR A 130 -3.25 -2.67 5.97
C THR A 130 -2.67 -3.38 4.75
N SER A 131 -3.27 -3.17 3.56
CA SER A 131 -2.77 -3.77 2.31
C SER A 131 -1.97 -2.74 1.50
N ILE A 132 -0.87 -2.29 2.10
CA ILE A 132 0.11 -1.45 1.42
C ILE A 132 0.96 -2.34 0.52
N GLY A 133 1.18 -1.90 -0.69
CA GLY A 133 2.05 -2.58 -1.63
C GLY A 133 2.79 -1.59 -2.51
N THR A 134 3.82 -2.09 -3.17
CA THR A 134 4.53 -1.38 -4.22
C THR A 134 4.16 -1.97 -5.57
N VAL A 135 4.01 -1.10 -6.55
CA VAL A 135 3.72 -1.48 -7.92
C VAL A 135 4.68 -0.74 -8.83
N HIS A 136 5.36 -1.47 -9.71
CA HIS A 136 6.22 -0.86 -10.72
C HIS A 136 5.37 -0.01 -11.69
N LYS A 137 5.87 1.15 -12.09
CA LYS A 137 5.14 2.08 -12.97
C LYS A 137 4.64 1.43 -14.27
N SER A 138 5.41 0.50 -14.81
CA SER A 138 5.01 -0.25 -16.02
C SER A 138 3.81 -1.19 -15.81
N ALA A 139 3.47 -1.52 -14.57
CA ALA A 139 2.31 -2.33 -14.22
C ALA A 139 1.03 -1.51 -14.00
N ILE A 140 1.11 -0.20 -14.19
CA ILE A 140 -0.03 0.73 -14.13
C ILE A 140 -0.65 0.85 -15.51
N VAL A 141 -1.98 0.72 -15.57
CA VAL A 141 -2.71 0.59 -16.84
C VAL A 141 -3.78 1.67 -16.97
N GLY A 142 -3.84 2.26 -18.16
CA GLY A 142 -4.90 3.19 -18.53
C GLY A 142 -4.72 4.59 -17.98
N ARG A 143 -5.83 5.32 -17.89
CA ARG A 143 -5.88 6.65 -17.27
C ARG A 143 -6.34 6.54 -15.82
N PRO A 144 -6.00 7.51 -14.96
CA PRO A 144 -6.58 7.58 -13.62
C PRO A 144 -8.11 7.54 -13.67
N LEU A 145 -8.71 6.81 -12.75
CA LEU A 145 -10.17 6.81 -12.58
C LEU A 145 -10.65 8.13 -11.98
N GLY A 146 -9.87 8.67 -11.07
CA GLY A 146 -10.15 9.91 -10.38
C GLY A 146 -9.15 10.15 -9.25
N GLU A 147 -9.51 11.02 -8.31
CA GLU A 147 -8.69 11.34 -7.16
C GLU A 147 -9.55 11.64 -5.93
N LEU A 148 -9.01 11.39 -4.75
CA LEU A 148 -9.61 11.82 -3.50
C LEU A 148 -9.40 13.32 -3.34
N ASP A 149 -10.41 14.02 -2.83
CA ASP A 149 -10.24 15.40 -2.44
C ASP A 149 -9.34 15.54 -1.19
N ALA A 150 -8.97 16.77 -0.85
CA ALA A 150 -8.05 17.02 0.27
C ALA A 150 -8.62 16.61 1.63
N ALA A 151 -9.94 16.64 1.83
CA ALA A 151 -10.60 16.26 3.08
C ALA A 151 -10.67 14.73 3.20
N GLU A 152 -11.09 14.05 2.14
CA GLU A 152 -11.10 12.58 2.06
C GLU A 152 -9.69 12.01 2.27
N LEU A 153 -8.67 12.61 1.62
CA LEU A 153 -7.30 12.17 1.73
C LEU A 153 -6.75 12.35 3.15
N ARG A 154 -7.09 13.45 3.85
CA ARG A 154 -6.72 13.63 5.27
C ARG A 154 -7.38 12.59 6.16
N GLY A 155 -8.69 12.38 6.03
CA GLY A 155 -9.41 11.38 6.80
C GLY A 155 -8.86 9.96 6.58
N LEU A 156 -8.50 9.63 5.34
CA LEU A 156 -7.85 8.36 5.02
C LEU A 156 -6.47 8.26 5.69
N HIS A 157 -5.64 9.31 5.66
CA HIS A 157 -4.33 9.30 6.30
C HIS A 157 -4.41 9.12 7.82
N GLU A 158 -5.36 9.80 8.49
CA GLU A 158 -5.57 9.63 9.93
C GLU A 158 -5.96 8.19 10.29
N ARG A 159 -6.79 7.57 9.45
CA ARG A 159 -7.16 6.16 9.61
C ARG A 159 -6.01 5.22 9.31
N LEU A 160 -5.21 5.50 8.28
CA LEU A 160 -4.03 4.71 7.93
C LEU A 160 -3.03 4.68 9.08
N VAL A 161 -2.75 5.84 9.68
CA VAL A 161 -1.89 5.97 10.85
C VAL A 161 -2.38 5.08 12.02
N ARG A 162 -3.67 5.13 12.32
CA ARG A 162 -4.28 4.30 13.36
C ARG A 162 -4.22 2.81 12.99
N ALA A 163 -4.57 2.45 11.76
CA ALA A 163 -4.57 1.07 11.29
C ALA A 163 -3.17 0.42 11.35
N LEU A 164 -2.12 1.22 11.17
CA LEU A 164 -0.73 0.77 11.22
C LEU A 164 -0.10 0.92 12.61
N SER A 165 -0.85 1.40 13.59
CA SER A 165 -0.36 1.67 14.96
C SER A 165 0.88 2.56 14.98
N LEU A 166 0.96 3.56 14.06
CA LEU A 166 2.10 4.46 13.99
C LEU A 166 2.06 5.50 15.10
N ASP A 167 3.14 5.61 15.86
CA ASP A 167 3.30 6.69 16.88
C ASP A 167 3.71 8.01 16.20
N ILE A 168 2.71 8.70 15.66
CA ILE A 168 2.92 10.04 15.09
C ILE A 168 3.15 11.08 16.17
N THR A 169 2.58 10.90 17.36
CA THR A 169 2.73 11.88 18.46
C THR A 169 4.21 12.01 18.84
N GLY A 170 4.92 10.90 18.98
CA GLY A 170 6.35 10.89 19.23
C GLY A 170 7.17 11.55 18.12
N LEU A 171 6.81 11.28 16.85
CA LEU A 171 7.46 11.88 15.69
C LEU A 171 7.26 13.40 15.62
N ILE A 172 6.03 13.88 15.84
CA ILE A 172 5.71 15.32 15.83
C ILE A 172 6.43 16.02 17.01
N ALA A 173 6.38 15.44 18.20
CA ALA A 173 7.05 15.99 19.38
C ALA A 173 8.57 16.04 19.21
N GLY A 174 9.17 15.03 18.59
CA GLY A 174 10.57 15.00 18.21
C GLY A 174 10.92 16.13 17.25
N ARG A 175 10.16 16.26 16.17
CA ARG A 175 10.39 17.29 15.15
C ARG A 175 10.18 18.71 15.68
N ALA A 176 9.17 18.92 16.52
CA ALA A 176 8.94 20.21 17.17
C ALA A 176 10.13 20.61 18.06
N ARG A 177 10.68 19.67 18.86
CA ARG A 177 11.87 19.90 19.66
C ARG A 177 13.08 20.29 18.82
N GLU A 178 13.34 19.58 17.72
CA GLU A 178 14.42 19.91 16.78
C GLU A 178 14.26 21.32 16.20
N LEU A 179 13.06 21.70 15.79
CA LEU A 179 12.79 23.03 15.25
C LEU A 179 13.04 24.13 16.29
N VAL A 180 12.56 23.91 17.54
CA VAL A 180 12.80 24.86 18.65
C VAL A 180 14.28 24.96 18.96
N ALA A 181 15.02 23.85 19.00
CA ALA A 181 16.47 23.86 19.22
C ALA A 181 17.20 24.65 18.12
N ARG A 182 16.85 24.44 16.85
CA ARG A 182 17.39 25.20 15.73
C ARG A 182 17.10 26.72 15.82
N MET A 183 15.87 27.08 16.20
CA MET A 183 15.49 28.49 16.39
C MET A 183 16.27 29.17 17.52
N ARG A 184 16.70 28.41 18.55
CA ARG A 184 17.52 28.87 19.65
C ARG A 184 19.03 28.84 19.37
N GLY A 185 19.45 28.38 18.17
CA GLY A 185 20.86 28.21 17.83
C GLY A 185 21.56 27.07 18.58
N GLU A 186 20.79 26.17 19.19
CA GLU A 186 21.29 24.96 19.85
C GLU A 186 21.59 23.89 18.80
N THR A 187 22.81 23.38 18.77
CA THR A 187 23.16 22.24 17.90
C THR A 187 22.44 20.99 18.43
N PRO A 188 21.67 20.25 17.60
CA PRO A 188 21.06 19.00 18.05
C PRO A 188 22.14 18.06 18.58
N ALA A 189 21.97 17.53 19.77
CA ALA A 189 22.85 16.50 20.30
C ALA A 189 22.81 15.30 19.34
N GLU A 190 23.95 14.95 18.74
CA GLU A 190 24.08 13.73 17.94
C GLU A 190 23.64 12.54 18.79
N GLY A 191 22.55 11.89 18.35
CA GLY A 191 22.01 10.75 19.04
C GLY A 191 23.05 9.66 19.12
N THR A 192 23.49 9.35 20.32
CA THR A 192 24.32 8.19 20.63
C THR A 192 23.68 6.95 20.00
N PRO A 193 24.38 6.20 19.15
CA PRO A 193 23.82 4.97 18.59
C PRO A 193 23.51 4.02 19.74
N ARG A 194 22.25 3.62 19.89
CA ARG A 194 21.86 2.55 20.81
C ARG A 194 22.50 1.27 20.33
N SER A 195 23.58 0.88 20.97
CA SER A 195 24.13 -0.47 20.90
C SER A 195 23.13 -1.42 21.56
N GLY A 196 22.60 -2.36 20.76
CA GLY A 196 21.70 -3.42 21.16
C GLY A 196 21.59 -4.43 20.03
#